data_92501ce8690d9c655fde300925af0011
#
_entry.id   92501ce8690d9c655fde300925af0011
#
_cell.length_a   1.000
_cell.length_b   1.000
_cell.length_c   1.000
_cell.angle_alpha   90.00
_cell.angle_beta   90.00
_cell.angle_gamma   90.00
#
_symmetry.space_group_name_H-M   'P 1'
#
loop_
_entity.id
_entity.type
_entity.pdbx_description
1 polymer ?
#
loop_
_entity_poly.entity_id
_entity_poly.type
_entity_poly.pdbx_seq_one_letter_code
_entity_poly.pdbx_strand_id
1 'polypeptide(L)'
;LAGGRSVTVLCGPGNNGGDGYVIARKLREWGLGVQIVAPLAPKTDAATKAREAWGEPVLSSGGAAKGDVLVDCLFGSGLTRPLSAEHALLLRDLADRHSIRIAIDLPSGVATDTGEPLNEKLPDFTMTLALGAWKFAHVLTPARAIMGTKRLVPSGIKTIGKAAQRIEKPHIEPLPINAHKYTRGLCAIVAGSMPGAATLAALAAQRSGAGYVKRFGPAVANATAGLVNDETPLRDALADQRIGSVLIGPGLGRGDEARAKLDIALASGKPLVLDADALHLLDPSQVARSSPIIVTPHDGELEALCRRFSVIGEGRLAKATALAGSSGLVVLAKGPDSFVVTPDGTVAVGPPASSWLSVAGSGDALAGILAARVAAGSTPFEAACVALWLHAEAARLCRPAFTADDLALSVNAALARAVGGK
;
A
#
# COMPACT_ATOMS: atom_id res chain seq x y z
N LEU A 1 -6.37 27.12 -7.98
CA LEU A 1 -6.95 26.42 -9.13
C LEU A 1 -8.09 27.23 -9.81
N ALA A 2 -8.89 27.95 -9.03
CA ALA A 2 -10.08 28.65 -9.56
C ALA A 2 -9.82 30.08 -10.07
N GLY A 3 -8.63 30.62 -9.98
CA GLY A 3 -8.31 32.02 -10.28
C GLY A 3 -8.99 32.57 -11.55
N GLY A 4 -10.05 33.36 -11.37
CA GLY A 4 -10.85 33.96 -12.44
C GLY A 4 -11.75 33.03 -13.26
N ARG A 5 -11.85 31.73 -12.87
CA ARG A 5 -12.60 30.68 -13.56
C ARG A 5 -14.02 30.54 -13.01
N SER A 6 -14.95 30.13 -13.87
CA SER A 6 -16.31 29.78 -13.46
C SER A 6 -16.36 28.38 -12.83
N VAL A 7 -17.17 28.22 -11.79
CA VAL A 7 -17.24 27.00 -10.97
C VAL A 7 -18.66 26.44 -10.96
N THR A 8 -18.81 25.18 -11.27
CA THR A 8 -20.03 24.39 -11.07
C THR A 8 -19.85 23.49 -9.85
N VAL A 9 -20.73 23.59 -8.86
CA VAL A 9 -20.74 22.74 -7.69
C VAL A 9 -21.92 21.77 -7.76
N LEU A 10 -21.64 20.46 -7.80
CA LEU A 10 -22.66 19.41 -7.80
C LEU A 10 -22.94 19.00 -6.35
N CYS A 11 -24.10 19.37 -5.83
CA CYS A 11 -24.49 19.15 -4.44
C CYS A 11 -25.47 18.00 -4.30
N GLY A 12 -25.15 17.05 -3.42
CA GLY A 12 -26.04 15.96 -3.01
C GLY A 12 -26.92 16.29 -1.80
N PRO A 13 -27.74 15.31 -1.36
CA PRO A 13 -28.69 15.52 -0.28
C PRO A 13 -28.08 15.42 1.12
N GLY A 14 -26.89 14.85 1.26
CA GLY A 14 -26.20 14.60 2.54
C GLY A 14 -25.25 15.72 2.95
N ASN A 15 -24.45 15.45 3.98
CA ASN A 15 -23.47 16.41 4.51
C ASN A 15 -22.41 16.83 3.48
N ASN A 16 -21.97 15.94 2.61
CA ASN A 16 -21.07 16.29 1.51
C ASN A 16 -21.67 17.35 0.56
N GLY A 17 -22.97 17.23 0.28
CA GLY A 17 -23.72 18.29 -0.43
C GLY A 17 -23.78 19.60 0.36
N GLY A 18 -23.92 19.50 1.70
CA GLY A 18 -23.82 20.64 2.61
C GLY A 18 -22.47 21.36 2.49
N ASP A 19 -21.36 20.60 2.47
CA ASP A 19 -20.02 21.16 2.22
C ASP A 19 -19.94 21.86 0.87
N GLY A 20 -20.60 21.31 -0.16
CA GLY A 20 -20.71 21.94 -1.48
C GLY A 20 -21.37 23.33 -1.46
N TYR A 21 -22.46 23.50 -0.72
CA TYR A 21 -23.11 24.81 -0.55
C TYR A 21 -22.20 25.80 0.18
N VAL A 22 -21.49 25.36 1.22
CA VAL A 22 -20.52 26.19 1.95
C VAL A 22 -19.37 26.62 1.03
N ILE A 23 -18.83 25.70 0.24
CA ILE A 23 -17.77 25.96 -0.74
C ILE A 23 -18.28 26.98 -1.77
N ALA A 24 -19.45 26.76 -2.35
CA ALA A 24 -20.05 27.66 -3.35
C ALA A 24 -20.20 29.08 -2.82
N ARG A 25 -20.75 29.24 -1.61
CA ARG A 25 -20.89 30.54 -0.95
C ARG A 25 -19.54 31.22 -0.77
N LYS A 26 -18.53 30.48 -0.30
CA LYS A 26 -17.19 31.04 -0.05
C LYS A 26 -16.50 31.45 -1.34
N LEU A 27 -16.62 30.67 -2.40
CA LEU A 27 -16.09 31.05 -3.72
C LEU A 27 -16.74 32.27 -4.30
N ARG A 28 -18.07 32.44 -4.10
CA ARG A 28 -18.81 33.65 -4.49
C ARG A 28 -18.37 34.87 -3.70
N GLU A 29 -18.18 34.74 -2.39
CA GLU A 29 -17.62 35.79 -1.53
C GLU A 29 -16.23 36.25 -2.02
N TRP A 30 -15.47 35.37 -2.65
CA TRP A 30 -14.19 35.70 -3.28
C TRP A 30 -14.28 36.23 -4.69
N GLY A 31 -15.51 36.51 -5.18
CA GLY A 31 -15.75 37.12 -6.48
C GLY A 31 -15.72 36.17 -7.68
N LEU A 32 -15.80 34.85 -7.45
CA LEU A 32 -15.89 33.92 -8.56
C LEU A 32 -17.32 33.71 -9.04
N GLY A 33 -17.49 33.46 -10.35
CA GLY A 33 -18.75 33.01 -10.93
C GLY A 33 -19.06 31.58 -10.50
N VAL A 34 -20.09 31.38 -9.67
CA VAL A 34 -20.45 30.06 -9.12
C VAL A 34 -21.90 29.72 -9.44
N GLN A 35 -22.15 28.51 -9.90
CA GLN A 35 -23.48 27.93 -10.05
C GLN A 35 -23.55 26.59 -9.31
N ILE A 36 -24.73 26.24 -8.81
CA ILE A 36 -24.97 24.98 -8.13
C ILE A 36 -25.91 24.10 -8.94
N VAL A 37 -25.55 22.83 -9.12
CA VAL A 37 -26.42 21.76 -9.59
C VAL A 37 -26.79 20.89 -8.41
N ALA A 38 -28.07 20.81 -8.07
CA ALA A 38 -28.59 20.03 -6.94
C ALA A 38 -29.81 19.21 -7.39
N PRO A 39 -29.57 17.95 -7.86
CA PRO A 39 -30.66 17.10 -8.36
C PRO A 39 -31.60 16.62 -7.25
N LEU A 40 -31.16 16.71 -5.99
CA LEU A 40 -31.91 16.27 -4.82
C LEU A 40 -31.94 17.38 -3.77
N ALA A 41 -33.08 17.52 -3.08
CA ALA A 41 -33.18 18.40 -1.93
C ALA A 41 -32.33 17.90 -0.75
N PRO A 42 -31.76 18.78 0.08
CA PRO A 42 -31.06 18.42 1.29
C PRO A 42 -31.92 17.54 2.22
N LYS A 43 -31.28 16.55 2.86
CA LYS A 43 -31.94 15.61 3.81
C LYS A 43 -31.38 15.69 5.23
N THR A 44 -30.24 16.36 5.42
CA THR A 44 -29.66 16.55 6.76
C THR A 44 -29.83 18.00 7.19
N ASP A 45 -29.96 18.25 8.50
CA ASP A 45 -30.10 19.60 9.06
C ASP A 45 -28.92 20.51 8.64
N ALA A 46 -27.71 19.97 8.64
CA ALA A 46 -26.51 20.70 8.23
C ALA A 46 -26.56 21.10 6.75
N ALA A 47 -26.94 20.20 5.86
CA ALA A 47 -27.08 20.49 4.44
C ALA A 47 -28.24 21.46 4.16
N THR A 48 -29.34 21.35 4.89
CA THR A 48 -30.49 22.27 4.79
C THR A 48 -30.07 23.68 5.18
N LYS A 49 -29.44 23.87 6.33
CA LYS A 49 -28.91 25.17 6.76
C LYS A 49 -27.89 25.75 5.77
N ALA A 50 -27.02 24.91 5.23
CA ALA A 50 -26.04 25.34 4.24
C ALA A 50 -26.70 25.78 2.93
N ARG A 51 -27.76 25.08 2.50
CA ARG A 51 -28.58 25.45 1.32
C ARG A 51 -29.32 26.77 1.53
N GLU A 52 -29.92 26.95 2.71
CA GLU A 52 -30.59 28.20 3.09
C GLU A 52 -29.60 29.38 3.10
N ALA A 53 -28.41 29.19 3.67
CA ALA A 53 -27.36 30.18 3.72
C ALA A 53 -26.76 30.53 2.32
N TRP A 54 -26.90 29.65 1.33
CA TRP A 54 -26.56 29.95 -0.06
C TRP A 54 -27.50 31.04 -0.62
N GLY A 55 -28.82 30.95 -0.39
CA GLY A 55 -29.81 31.99 -0.66
C GLY A 55 -30.19 32.20 -2.13
N GLU A 56 -29.48 31.55 -3.08
CA GLU A 56 -29.66 31.74 -4.52
C GLU A 56 -30.34 30.53 -5.17
N PRO A 57 -30.90 30.66 -6.37
CA PRO A 57 -31.44 29.56 -7.14
C PRO A 57 -30.38 28.48 -7.41
N VAL A 58 -30.81 27.22 -7.54
CA VAL A 58 -29.99 26.07 -7.92
C VAL A 58 -30.61 25.41 -9.15
N LEU A 59 -29.78 24.80 -9.98
CA LEU A 59 -30.20 24.00 -11.12
C LEU A 59 -30.57 22.61 -10.64
N SER A 60 -31.70 22.07 -11.06
CA SER A 60 -32.10 20.68 -10.79
C SER A 60 -31.45 19.68 -11.75
N SER A 61 -30.87 20.14 -12.86
CA SER A 61 -30.20 19.32 -13.86
C SER A 61 -28.93 19.99 -14.39
N GLY A 62 -28.05 19.22 -14.99
CA GLY A 62 -26.77 19.70 -15.53
C GLY A 62 -26.86 20.41 -16.90
N GLY A 63 -28.02 20.42 -17.56
CA GLY A 63 -28.14 20.87 -18.97
C GLY A 63 -27.65 22.28 -19.24
N ALA A 64 -27.90 23.22 -18.34
CA ALA A 64 -27.48 24.62 -18.44
C ALA A 64 -26.12 24.93 -17.78
N ALA A 65 -25.54 23.97 -17.05
CA ALA A 65 -24.31 24.16 -16.30
C ALA A 65 -23.09 24.23 -17.23
N LYS A 66 -22.33 25.31 -17.11
CA LYS A 66 -21.09 25.57 -17.86
C LYS A 66 -20.07 26.15 -16.90
N GLY A 67 -18.81 25.75 -17.07
CA GLY A 67 -17.72 26.29 -16.26
C GLY A 67 -16.39 25.61 -16.55
N ASP A 68 -15.34 26.13 -15.94
CA ASP A 68 -13.99 25.56 -16.07
C ASP A 68 -13.75 24.48 -15.03
N VAL A 69 -14.37 24.62 -13.86
CA VAL A 69 -14.15 23.78 -12.68
C VAL A 69 -15.45 23.11 -12.24
N LEU A 70 -15.44 21.79 -12.18
CA LEU A 70 -16.46 20.98 -11.49
C LEU A 70 -15.99 20.67 -10.07
N VAL A 71 -16.85 20.89 -9.08
CA VAL A 71 -16.67 20.44 -7.71
C VAL A 71 -17.74 19.39 -7.42
N ASP A 72 -17.31 18.13 -7.27
CA ASP A 72 -18.20 17.01 -6.94
C ASP A 72 -18.39 16.92 -5.43
N CYS A 73 -19.60 17.27 -4.98
CA CYS A 73 -20.10 17.12 -3.62
C CYS A 73 -21.40 16.31 -3.62
N LEU A 74 -21.62 15.44 -4.63
CA LEU A 74 -22.89 14.69 -4.74
C LEU A 74 -22.99 13.64 -3.61
N PHE A 75 -21.94 12.83 -3.43
CA PHE A 75 -21.85 11.87 -2.32
C PHE A 75 -20.38 11.74 -1.86
N GLY A 76 -20.16 11.61 -0.56
CA GLY A 76 -18.87 11.35 0.05
C GLY A 76 -18.82 9.97 0.71
N SER A 77 -18.10 9.84 1.81
CA SER A 77 -17.85 8.60 2.55
C SER A 77 -19.09 7.86 3.08
N GLY A 78 -20.25 8.47 3.05
CA GLY A 78 -21.52 7.83 3.43
C GLY A 78 -22.19 7.00 2.35
N LEU A 79 -21.62 6.89 1.15
CA LEU A 79 -22.23 6.14 0.04
C LEU A 79 -21.94 4.64 0.16
N THR A 80 -23.02 3.84 0.29
CA THR A 80 -22.94 2.38 0.44
C THR A 80 -23.57 1.59 -0.72
N ARG A 81 -24.07 2.29 -1.75
CA ARG A 81 -24.75 1.69 -2.90
C ARG A 81 -24.41 2.46 -4.17
N PRO A 82 -24.56 1.86 -5.36
CA PRO A 82 -24.36 2.55 -6.62
C PRO A 82 -25.19 3.85 -6.73
N LEU A 83 -24.66 4.83 -7.44
CA LEU A 83 -25.44 5.97 -7.91
C LEU A 83 -26.57 5.45 -8.81
N SER A 84 -27.72 6.12 -8.79
CA SER A 84 -28.74 5.86 -9.80
C SER A 84 -28.20 6.15 -11.20
N ALA A 85 -28.78 5.54 -12.23
CA ALA A 85 -28.37 5.77 -13.62
C ALA A 85 -28.42 7.26 -14.00
N GLU A 86 -29.43 8.00 -13.50
CA GLU A 86 -29.57 9.44 -13.69
C GLU A 86 -28.43 10.24 -13.06
N HIS A 87 -28.08 9.95 -11.80
CA HIS A 87 -26.99 10.64 -11.11
C HIS A 87 -25.62 10.30 -11.70
N ALA A 88 -25.41 9.05 -12.11
CA ALA A 88 -24.17 8.63 -12.77
C ALA A 88 -24.00 9.32 -14.14
N LEU A 89 -25.09 9.46 -14.89
CA LEU A 89 -25.09 10.19 -16.15
C LEU A 89 -24.83 11.69 -15.93
N LEU A 90 -25.50 12.31 -14.96
CA LEU A 90 -25.31 13.71 -14.61
C LEU A 90 -23.85 14.02 -14.23
N LEU A 91 -23.25 13.16 -13.39
CA LEU A 91 -21.86 13.34 -12.98
C LEU A 91 -20.90 13.25 -14.19
N ARG A 92 -21.09 12.27 -15.07
CA ARG A 92 -20.29 12.14 -16.30
C ARG A 92 -20.45 13.32 -17.24
N ASP A 93 -21.69 13.73 -17.52
CA ASP A 93 -22.00 14.87 -18.37
C ASP A 93 -21.35 16.17 -17.88
N LEU A 94 -21.38 16.41 -16.57
CA LEU A 94 -20.70 17.55 -15.97
C LEU A 94 -19.19 17.39 -16.05
N ALA A 95 -18.67 16.22 -15.76
CA ALA A 95 -17.23 15.96 -15.82
C ALA A 95 -16.66 16.14 -17.24
N ASP A 96 -17.39 15.74 -18.28
CA ASP A 96 -16.97 15.89 -19.69
C ASP A 96 -16.93 17.34 -20.15
N ARG A 97 -17.73 18.22 -19.53
CA ARG A 97 -17.80 19.66 -19.87
C ARG A 97 -16.82 20.54 -19.08
N HIS A 98 -16.16 19.98 -18.04
CA HIS A 98 -15.28 20.73 -17.16
C HIS A 98 -13.85 20.17 -17.22
N SER A 99 -12.89 21.02 -17.54
CA SER A 99 -11.49 20.60 -17.67
C SER A 99 -10.79 20.30 -16.34
N ILE A 100 -11.26 20.95 -15.25
CA ILE A 100 -10.76 20.74 -13.89
C ILE A 100 -11.88 20.12 -13.06
N ARG A 101 -11.58 18.98 -12.43
CA ARG A 101 -12.55 18.21 -11.64
C ARG A 101 -12.00 17.98 -10.24
N ILE A 102 -12.72 18.43 -9.23
CA ILE A 102 -12.32 18.34 -7.83
C ILE A 102 -13.38 17.53 -7.10
N ALA A 103 -12.99 16.42 -6.47
CA ALA A 103 -13.87 15.66 -5.59
C ALA A 103 -13.71 16.12 -4.14
N ILE A 104 -14.81 16.31 -3.44
CA ILE A 104 -14.82 16.61 -2.01
C ILE A 104 -15.09 15.31 -1.24
N ASP A 105 -14.23 15.01 -0.30
CA ASP A 105 -14.14 13.79 0.47
C ASP A 105 -13.75 12.58 -0.39
N LEU A 106 -14.60 12.09 -1.25
CA LEU A 106 -14.39 11.01 -2.21
C LEU A 106 -15.08 11.32 -3.54
N PRO A 107 -14.59 10.81 -4.67
CA PRO A 107 -15.37 10.77 -5.90
C PRO A 107 -16.71 10.08 -5.67
N SER A 108 -17.79 10.70 -6.11
CA SER A 108 -19.12 10.10 -5.99
C SER A 108 -19.21 8.79 -6.78
N GLY A 109 -19.68 7.76 -6.12
CA GLY A 109 -19.74 6.40 -6.70
C GLY A 109 -18.58 5.49 -6.30
N VAL A 110 -17.75 5.87 -5.34
CA VAL A 110 -16.66 5.05 -4.80
C VAL A 110 -17.01 4.52 -3.41
N ALA A 111 -16.74 3.23 -3.15
CA ALA A 111 -16.87 2.62 -1.83
C ALA A 111 -15.73 3.08 -0.91
N THR A 112 -16.08 3.60 0.25
CA THR A 112 -15.15 4.24 1.20
C THR A 112 -14.05 3.30 1.70
N ASP A 113 -14.43 2.07 2.06
CA ASP A 113 -13.55 1.15 2.80
C ASP A 113 -12.77 0.20 1.88
N THR A 114 -13.22 0.02 0.64
CA THR A 114 -12.57 -0.90 -0.31
C THR A 114 -11.90 -0.18 -1.47
N GLY A 115 -12.32 1.05 -1.79
CA GLY A 115 -11.88 1.75 -3.00
C GLY A 115 -12.47 1.16 -4.28
N GLU A 116 -13.46 0.29 -4.18
CA GLU A 116 -14.13 -0.27 -5.37
C GLU A 116 -15.08 0.77 -5.98
N PRO A 117 -15.10 0.94 -7.30
CA PRO A 117 -16.13 1.71 -7.98
C PRO A 117 -17.48 1.01 -7.82
N LEU A 118 -18.47 1.73 -7.31
CA LEU A 118 -19.85 1.24 -7.20
C LEU A 118 -20.62 1.38 -8.53
N ASN A 119 -20.08 2.18 -9.45
CA ASN A 119 -20.63 2.39 -10.78
C ASN A 119 -19.54 2.21 -11.84
N GLU A 120 -19.92 1.74 -13.01
CA GLU A 120 -19.05 1.73 -14.18
C GLU A 120 -18.74 3.16 -14.67
N LYS A 121 -17.54 3.34 -15.25
CA LYS A 121 -17.12 4.57 -15.93
C LYS A 121 -17.26 5.84 -15.09
N LEU A 122 -16.76 5.78 -13.85
CA LEU A 122 -16.59 6.99 -13.04
C LEU A 122 -15.56 7.93 -13.71
N PRO A 123 -15.77 9.26 -13.65
CA PRO A 123 -14.82 10.21 -14.23
C PRO A 123 -13.50 10.27 -13.45
N ASP A 124 -12.42 10.62 -14.15
CA ASP A 124 -11.14 10.97 -13.51
C ASP A 124 -11.22 12.38 -12.93
N PHE A 125 -10.63 12.56 -11.75
CA PHE A 125 -10.54 13.84 -11.07
C PHE A 125 -9.12 14.42 -11.13
N THR A 126 -9.03 15.74 -11.24
CA THR A 126 -7.75 16.45 -11.16
C THR A 126 -7.22 16.46 -9.73
N MET A 127 -8.14 16.54 -8.76
CA MET A 127 -7.82 16.59 -7.34
C MET A 127 -8.95 15.98 -6.50
N THR A 128 -8.58 15.37 -5.37
CA THR A 128 -9.52 14.93 -4.33
C THR A 128 -9.09 15.52 -2.99
N LEU A 129 -10.03 16.15 -2.30
CA LEU A 129 -9.83 16.75 -0.98
C LEU A 129 -10.44 15.83 0.08
N ALA A 130 -9.62 15.01 0.72
CA ALA A 130 -10.06 14.15 1.82
C ALA A 130 -10.40 15.00 3.04
N LEU A 131 -11.61 14.86 3.60
CA LEU A 131 -12.07 15.63 4.75
C LEU A 131 -11.78 14.89 6.07
N GLY A 132 -11.13 15.55 7.00
CA GLY A 132 -10.87 15.06 8.37
C GLY A 132 -9.80 13.99 8.46
N ALA A 133 -9.96 12.87 7.75
CA ALA A 133 -9.03 11.75 7.75
C ALA A 133 -8.94 11.09 6.37
N TRP A 134 -7.83 10.41 6.10
CA TRP A 134 -7.72 9.52 4.96
C TRP A 134 -8.68 8.33 5.13
N LYS A 135 -9.39 7.96 4.08
CA LYS A 135 -10.17 6.72 3.97
C LYS A 135 -9.38 5.72 3.13
N PHE A 136 -9.69 4.43 3.24
CA PHE A 136 -9.02 3.40 2.43
C PHE A 136 -9.13 3.67 0.94
N ALA A 137 -10.27 4.14 0.46
CA ALA A 137 -10.47 4.52 -0.94
C ALA A 137 -9.42 5.51 -1.48
N HIS A 138 -8.85 6.39 -0.65
CA HIS A 138 -7.82 7.33 -1.09
C HIS A 138 -6.48 6.67 -1.40
N VAL A 139 -6.25 5.46 -0.89
CA VAL A 139 -4.97 4.75 -0.97
C VAL A 139 -5.06 3.42 -1.70
N LEU A 140 -6.25 2.82 -1.77
CA LEU A 140 -6.48 1.55 -2.47
C LEU A 140 -6.89 1.75 -3.93
N THR A 141 -6.45 0.84 -4.79
CA THR A 141 -6.92 0.72 -6.17
C THR A 141 -8.23 -0.07 -6.20
N PRO A 142 -9.09 0.17 -7.20
CA PRO A 142 -8.88 1.05 -8.36
C PRO A 142 -9.18 2.54 -8.12
N ALA A 143 -9.94 2.92 -7.06
CA ALA A 143 -10.38 4.29 -6.84
C ALA A 143 -9.23 5.32 -6.76
N ARG A 144 -8.11 4.93 -6.16
CA ARG A 144 -6.91 5.78 -6.08
C ARG A 144 -6.47 6.31 -7.45
N ALA A 145 -6.65 5.53 -8.53
CA ALA A 145 -6.21 5.90 -9.87
C ALA A 145 -6.97 7.09 -10.45
N ILE A 146 -8.27 7.20 -10.15
CA ILE A 146 -9.15 8.26 -10.67
C ILE A 146 -9.15 9.55 -9.82
N MET A 147 -8.47 9.57 -8.67
CA MET A 147 -8.55 10.67 -7.69
C MET A 147 -7.59 11.83 -7.93
N GLY A 148 -6.69 11.73 -8.89
CA GLY A 148 -5.68 12.75 -9.17
C GLY A 148 -4.80 13.08 -7.96
N THR A 149 -4.47 14.36 -7.80
CA THR A 149 -3.72 14.84 -6.62
C THR A 149 -4.61 14.82 -5.38
N LYS A 150 -4.16 14.14 -4.33
CA LYS A 150 -4.92 14.02 -3.09
C LYS A 150 -4.37 14.95 -2.01
N ARG A 151 -5.24 15.65 -1.29
CA ARG A 151 -4.89 16.49 -0.15
C ARG A 151 -5.83 16.23 1.02
N LEU A 152 -5.27 16.14 2.23
CA LEU A 152 -6.04 16.09 3.47
C LEU A 152 -6.39 17.50 3.92
N VAL A 153 -7.67 17.72 4.19
CA VAL A 153 -8.20 18.92 4.86
C VAL A 153 -8.49 18.51 6.31
N PRO A 154 -7.66 18.90 7.28
CA PRO A 154 -7.87 18.52 8.66
C PRO A 154 -9.11 19.19 9.23
N SER A 155 -9.95 18.44 9.95
CA SER A 155 -11.16 18.93 10.61
C SER A 155 -11.09 18.86 12.13
N GLY A 156 -9.90 18.64 12.70
CA GLY A 156 -9.72 18.49 14.15
C GLY A 156 -10.19 17.14 14.72
N ILE A 157 -10.60 16.20 13.86
CA ILE A 157 -10.97 14.84 14.29
C ILE A 157 -9.72 14.12 14.81
N LYS A 158 -9.81 13.60 16.03
CA LYS A 158 -8.77 12.73 16.59
C LYS A 158 -9.08 11.28 16.26
N THR A 159 -8.07 10.53 15.87
CA THR A 159 -8.18 9.09 15.66
C THR A 159 -8.49 8.39 16.98
N ILE A 160 -9.48 7.51 17.00
CA ILE A 160 -9.85 6.69 18.16
C ILE A 160 -9.56 5.23 17.80
N GLY A 161 -8.82 4.53 18.66
CA GLY A 161 -8.52 3.11 18.48
C GLY A 161 -7.41 2.82 17.48
N LYS A 162 -7.40 1.59 16.94
CA LYS A 162 -6.42 1.10 15.94
C LYS A 162 -6.82 1.55 14.53
N ALA A 163 -6.48 2.79 14.18
CA ALA A 163 -6.66 3.23 12.81
C ALA A 163 -5.56 2.67 11.90
N ALA A 164 -5.90 2.43 10.63
CA ALA A 164 -4.91 2.13 9.63
C ALA A 164 -3.94 3.32 9.46
N GLN A 165 -2.67 3.00 9.17
CA GLN A 165 -1.60 3.98 9.03
C GLN A 165 -1.18 4.08 7.55
N ARG A 166 -0.75 5.26 7.12
CA ARG A 166 0.03 5.39 5.89
C ARG A 166 1.50 5.26 6.24
N ILE A 167 2.21 4.41 5.49
CA ILE A 167 3.66 4.30 5.64
C ILE A 167 4.29 5.59 5.09
N GLU A 168 4.90 6.33 5.97
CA GLU A 168 5.66 7.54 5.66
C GLU A 168 7.17 7.23 5.65
N LYS A 169 7.99 8.22 5.31
CA LYS A 169 9.44 8.09 5.36
C LYS A 169 9.86 7.64 6.77
N PRO A 170 10.48 6.45 6.91
CA PRO A 170 10.93 6.00 8.21
C PRO A 170 12.11 6.84 8.70
N HIS A 171 12.19 7.00 9.99
CA HIS A 171 13.42 7.45 10.64
C HIS A 171 14.24 6.22 11.03
N ILE A 172 15.42 6.08 10.45
CA ILE A 172 16.37 5.02 10.79
C ILE A 172 17.54 5.67 11.53
N GLU A 173 17.76 5.22 12.75
CA GLU A 173 18.85 5.72 13.57
C GLU A 173 20.22 5.43 12.89
N PRO A 174 21.16 6.39 12.93
CA PRO A 174 22.54 6.14 12.53
C PRO A 174 23.15 4.98 13.32
N LEU A 175 24.04 4.25 12.68
CA LEU A 175 24.71 3.14 13.36
C LEU A 175 25.57 3.67 14.52
N PRO A 176 25.56 2.99 15.68
CA PRO A 176 26.43 3.36 16.79
C PRO A 176 27.90 3.12 16.40
N ILE A 177 28.80 3.89 17.02
CA ILE A 177 30.24 3.87 16.69
C ILE A 177 30.90 2.48 16.88
N ASN A 178 30.34 1.67 17.74
CA ASN A 178 30.80 0.30 18.04
C ASN A 178 30.05 -0.77 17.20
N ALA A 179 29.33 -0.36 16.16
CA ALA A 179 28.63 -1.31 15.30
C ALA A 179 29.59 -2.27 14.61
N HIS A 180 29.22 -3.55 14.56
CA HIS A 180 29.94 -4.58 13.83
C HIS A 180 28.95 -5.45 13.04
N LYS A 181 29.48 -6.31 12.14
CA LYS A 181 28.65 -7.07 11.20
C LYS A 181 27.48 -7.85 11.82
N TYR A 182 27.65 -8.37 13.02
CA TYR A 182 26.60 -9.14 13.70
C TYR A 182 25.56 -8.25 14.40
N THR A 183 25.97 -7.12 14.96
CA THR A 183 25.01 -6.16 15.55
C THR A 183 24.14 -5.46 14.50
N ARG A 184 24.61 -5.46 13.23
CA ARG A 184 23.82 -4.98 12.09
C ARG A 184 22.91 -6.05 11.49
N GLY A 185 22.92 -7.26 12.03
CA GLY A 185 22.11 -8.41 11.65
C GLY A 185 22.78 -9.37 10.66
N LEU A 186 22.68 -10.66 10.99
CA LEU A 186 23.02 -11.77 10.10
C LEU A 186 21.73 -12.27 9.45
N CYS A 187 21.60 -12.07 8.14
CA CYS A 187 20.49 -12.52 7.32
C CYS A 187 20.88 -13.80 6.57
N ALA A 188 20.11 -14.87 6.76
CA ALA A 188 20.24 -16.14 6.06
C ALA A 188 19.25 -16.18 4.89
N ILE A 189 19.72 -16.54 3.69
CA ILE A 189 18.89 -16.66 2.48
C ILE A 189 19.05 -18.06 1.93
N VAL A 190 17.94 -18.79 1.85
CA VAL A 190 17.92 -20.18 1.38
C VAL A 190 17.72 -20.20 -0.12
N ALA A 191 18.71 -20.71 -0.85
CA ALA A 191 18.65 -20.86 -2.29
C ALA A 191 17.97 -22.18 -2.70
N GLY A 192 17.34 -22.15 -3.87
CA GLY A 192 16.70 -23.30 -4.48
C GLY A 192 17.13 -23.51 -5.93
N SER A 193 16.22 -24.04 -6.75
CA SER A 193 16.48 -24.43 -8.15
C SER A 193 16.76 -23.25 -9.09
N MET A 194 16.30 -22.03 -8.74
CA MET A 194 16.57 -20.80 -9.49
C MET A 194 17.49 -19.87 -8.67
N PRO A 195 18.81 -20.04 -8.76
CA PRO A 195 19.76 -19.36 -7.86
C PRO A 195 19.80 -17.84 -8.05
N GLY A 196 19.37 -17.32 -9.18
CA GLY A 196 19.34 -15.88 -9.47
C GLY A 196 18.42 -15.10 -8.52
N ALA A 197 17.22 -15.62 -8.23
CA ALA A 197 16.25 -14.99 -7.34
C ALA A 197 16.80 -14.81 -5.91
N ALA A 198 17.39 -15.87 -5.34
CA ALA A 198 18.02 -15.80 -4.03
C ALA A 198 19.25 -14.87 -4.02
N THR A 199 19.97 -14.77 -5.14
CA THR A 199 21.14 -13.86 -5.28
C THR A 199 20.70 -12.42 -5.36
N LEU A 200 19.61 -12.12 -6.07
CA LEU A 200 19.01 -10.78 -6.15
C LEU A 200 18.49 -10.35 -4.77
N ALA A 201 17.79 -11.23 -4.06
CA ALA A 201 17.37 -10.97 -2.69
C ALA A 201 18.57 -10.69 -1.76
N ALA A 202 19.68 -11.43 -1.93
CA ALA A 202 20.91 -11.22 -1.16
C ALA A 202 21.53 -9.85 -1.45
N LEU A 203 21.58 -9.43 -2.71
CA LEU A 203 22.06 -8.11 -3.10
C LEU A 203 21.21 -7.01 -2.44
N ALA A 204 19.88 -7.11 -2.51
CA ALA A 204 18.98 -6.15 -1.90
C ALA A 204 19.13 -6.13 -0.36
N ALA A 205 19.32 -7.28 0.28
CA ALA A 205 19.59 -7.38 1.71
C ALA A 205 20.90 -6.66 2.11
N GLN A 206 21.98 -6.86 1.36
CA GLN A 206 23.26 -6.17 1.59
C GLN A 206 23.09 -4.65 1.45
N ARG A 207 22.35 -4.20 0.43
CA ARG A 207 22.13 -2.77 0.13
C ARG A 207 21.15 -2.09 1.10
N SER A 208 20.33 -2.87 1.84
CA SER A 208 19.42 -2.35 2.88
C SER A 208 20.03 -2.29 4.28
N GLY A 209 21.33 -2.54 4.40
CA GLY A 209 22.08 -2.32 5.62
C GLY A 209 22.34 -3.55 6.50
N ALA A 210 21.99 -4.78 6.04
CA ALA A 210 22.43 -6.00 6.73
C ALA A 210 23.95 -6.01 6.89
N GLY A 211 24.44 -6.34 8.07
CA GLY A 211 25.87 -6.40 8.35
C GLY A 211 26.53 -7.64 7.78
N TYR A 212 25.76 -8.71 7.64
CA TYR A 212 26.22 -9.98 7.13
C TYR A 212 25.08 -10.72 6.42
N VAL A 213 25.29 -11.08 5.17
CA VAL A 213 24.35 -11.88 4.38
C VAL A 213 25.01 -13.20 4.01
N LYS A 214 24.38 -14.32 4.41
CA LYS A 214 24.76 -15.66 4.03
C LYS A 214 23.71 -16.24 3.09
N ARG A 215 24.12 -16.77 1.97
CA ARG A 215 23.29 -17.49 1.02
C ARG A 215 23.61 -18.98 1.13
N PHE A 216 22.64 -19.78 1.51
CA PHE A 216 22.79 -21.25 1.67
C PHE A 216 22.42 -21.95 0.36
N GLY A 217 23.44 -22.55 -0.25
CA GLY A 217 23.35 -23.25 -1.52
C GLY A 217 24.63 -23.10 -2.36
N PRO A 218 24.69 -23.79 -3.52
CA PRO A 218 25.86 -23.77 -4.37
C PRO A 218 26.31 -22.37 -4.76
N ALA A 219 27.60 -22.13 -4.86
CA ALA A 219 28.16 -20.85 -5.29
C ALA A 219 27.60 -20.45 -6.66
N VAL A 220 27.39 -19.16 -6.86
CA VAL A 220 26.91 -18.61 -8.13
C VAL A 220 27.93 -17.66 -8.73
N ALA A 221 28.09 -17.75 -10.04
CA ALA A 221 28.88 -16.79 -10.80
C ALA A 221 28.25 -15.38 -10.70
N ASN A 222 29.07 -14.35 -10.72
CA ASN A 222 28.65 -12.95 -10.69
C ASN A 222 27.92 -12.47 -9.40
N ALA A 223 28.00 -13.22 -8.31
CA ALA A 223 27.60 -12.72 -6.99
C ALA A 223 28.55 -11.60 -6.54
N THR A 224 28.04 -10.68 -5.72
CA THR A 224 28.89 -9.65 -5.11
C THR A 224 29.96 -10.31 -4.24
N ALA A 225 31.18 -9.78 -4.25
CA ALA A 225 32.30 -10.34 -3.46
C ALA A 225 32.03 -10.38 -1.95
N GLY A 226 31.16 -9.53 -1.45
CA GLY A 226 30.75 -9.52 -0.03
C GLY A 226 29.64 -10.52 0.30
N LEU A 227 29.09 -11.27 -0.65
CA LEU A 227 28.13 -12.32 -0.39
C LEU A 227 28.84 -13.62 0.02
N VAL A 228 28.49 -14.14 1.17
CA VAL A 228 29.01 -15.43 1.62
C VAL A 228 28.08 -16.54 1.16
N ASN A 229 28.55 -17.38 0.23
CA ASN A 229 27.89 -18.64 -0.09
C ASN A 229 28.35 -19.70 0.91
N ASP A 230 27.39 -20.42 1.49
CA ASP A 230 27.61 -21.43 2.53
C ASP A 230 26.89 -22.71 2.08
N GLU A 231 27.65 -23.79 1.94
CA GLU A 231 27.15 -25.11 1.52
C GLU A 231 26.96 -26.09 2.72
N THR A 232 27.11 -25.56 3.95
CA THR A 232 26.80 -26.33 5.16
C THR A 232 25.35 -26.83 5.08
N PRO A 233 25.08 -28.08 5.47
CA PRO A 233 23.73 -28.62 5.53
C PRO A 233 22.79 -27.65 6.28
N LEU A 234 21.65 -27.33 5.69
CA LEU A 234 20.80 -26.21 6.13
C LEU A 234 20.40 -26.31 7.61
N ARG A 235 20.14 -27.52 8.10
CA ARG A 235 19.82 -27.77 9.52
C ARG A 235 20.94 -27.32 10.46
N ASP A 236 22.18 -27.64 10.13
CA ASP A 236 23.34 -27.30 10.93
C ASP A 236 23.66 -25.81 10.83
N ALA A 237 23.51 -25.26 9.61
CA ALA A 237 23.69 -23.84 9.35
C ALA A 237 22.72 -22.97 10.13
N LEU A 238 21.44 -23.34 10.21
CA LEU A 238 20.39 -22.57 10.93
C LEU A 238 20.48 -22.74 12.46
N ALA A 239 21.34 -23.62 12.98
CA ALA A 239 21.64 -23.67 14.40
C ALA A 239 22.46 -22.48 14.90
N ASP A 240 23.10 -21.71 14.02
CA ASP A 240 23.85 -20.50 14.36
C ASP A 240 22.92 -19.45 15.02
N GLN A 241 23.17 -19.19 16.32
CA GLN A 241 22.35 -18.25 17.11
C GLN A 241 22.46 -16.80 16.68
N ARG A 242 23.45 -16.45 15.86
CA ARG A 242 23.65 -15.11 15.33
C ARG A 242 22.71 -14.76 14.17
N ILE A 243 22.05 -15.78 13.58
CA ILE A 243 21.07 -15.56 12.51
C ILE A 243 19.84 -14.85 13.09
N GLY A 244 19.62 -13.61 12.65
CA GLY A 244 18.49 -12.77 13.06
C GLY A 244 17.25 -12.95 12.19
N SER A 245 17.42 -13.46 10.95
CA SER A 245 16.28 -13.79 10.07
C SER A 245 16.66 -14.84 9.03
N VAL A 246 15.66 -15.58 8.55
CA VAL A 246 15.79 -16.49 7.42
C VAL A 246 14.79 -16.10 6.33
N LEU A 247 15.29 -15.84 5.13
CA LEU A 247 14.48 -15.68 3.92
C LEU A 247 14.49 -16.99 3.14
N ILE A 248 13.30 -17.48 2.81
CA ILE A 248 13.13 -18.68 1.98
C ILE A 248 11.95 -18.48 1.02
N GLY A 249 12.13 -18.96 -0.23
CA GLY A 249 11.08 -18.94 -1.24
C GLY A 249 11.50 -18.36 -2.59
N PRO A 250 12.26 -17.26 -2.66
CA PRO A 250 12.77 -16.76 -3.94
C PRO A 250 13.54 -17.85 -4.70
N GLY A 251 12.97 -18.32 -5.81
CA GLY A 251 13.56 -19.35 -6.64
C GLY A 251 13.77 -20.71 -5.96
N LEU A 252 13.01 -21.01 -4.92
CA LEU A 252 13.15 -22.25 -4.13
C LEU A 252 12.82 -23.49 -4.96
N GLY A 253 11.81 -23.39 -5.85
CA GLY A 253 11.18 -24.55 -6.49
C GLY A 253 10.06 -25.12 -5.62
N ARG A 254 9.39 -26.18 -6.13
CA ARG A 254 8.20 -26.76 -5.46
C ARG A 254 8.27 -28.26 -5.28
N GLY A 255 9.43 -28.87 -5.55
CA GLY A 255 9.68 -30.29 -5.37
C GLY A 255 9.99 -30.66 -3.91
N ASP A 256 10.30 -31.94 -3.68
CA ASP A 256 10.54 -32.50 -2.36
C ASP A 256 11.74 -31.86 -1.63
N GLU A 257 12.80 -31.51 -2.37
CA GLU A 257 13.94 -30.80 -1.80
C GLU A 257 13.54 -29.41 -1.27
N ALA A 258 12.73 -28.68 -2.02
CA ALA A 258 12.23 -27.38 -1.62
C ALA A 258 11.34 -27.48 -0.37
N ARG A 259 10.49 -28.50 -0.31
CA ARG A 259 9.65 -28.81 0.85
C ARG A 259 10.51 -29.13 2.08
N ALA A 260 11.52 -29.99 1.92
CA ALA A 260 12.43 -30.34 3.01
C ALA A 260 13.20 -29.11 3.55
N LYS A 261 13.64 -28.20 2.68
CA LYS A 261 14.27 -26.94 3.07
C LYS A 261 13.31 -26.03 3.85
N LEU A 262 12.06 -25.94 3.42
CA LEU A 262 11.03 -25.15 4.12
C LEU A 262 10.76 -25.75 5.52
N ASP A 263 10.61 -27.07 5.62
CA ASP A 263 10.40 -27.75 6.90
C ASP A 263 11.55 -27.48 7.89
N ILE A 264 12.78 -27.51 7.41
CA ILE A 264 13.97 -27.18 8.23
C ILE A 264 13.92 -25.71 8.67
N ALA A 265 13.55 -24.79 7.79
CA ALA A 265 13.44 -23.36 8.11
C ALA A 265 12.35 -23.12 9.16
N LEU A 266 11.16 -23.72 9.00
CA LEU A 266 10.04 -23.61 9.95
C LEU A 266 10.39 -24.19 11.33
N ALA A 267 11.17 -25.29 11.36
CA ALA A 267 11.61 -25.91 12.60
C ALA A 267 12.78 -25.17 13.29
N SER A 268 13.41 -24.18 12.63
CA SER A 268 14.62 -23.51 13.14
C SER A 268 14.38 -22.59 14.34
N GLY A 269 13.14 -22.18 14.59
CA GLY A 269 12.80 -21.20 15.61
C GLY A 269 13.29 -19.78 15.32
N LYS A 270 13.78 -19.50 14.11
CA LYS A 270 14.23 -18.16 13.69
C LYS A 270 13.07 -17.35 13.13
N PRO A 271 13.14 -16.01 13.17
CA PRO A 271 12.22 -15.16 12.41
C PRO A 271 12.30 -15.49 10.91
N LEU A 272 11.14 -15.71 10.26
CA LEU A 272 11.07 -16.14 8.86
C LEU A 272 10.42 -15.08 7.99
N VAL A 273 10.97 -14.92 6.79
CA VAL A 273 10.34 -14.24 5.65
C VAL A 273 10.10 -15.29 4.58
N LEU A 274 8.82 -15.53 4.26
CA LEU A 274 8.40 -16.48 3.25
C LEU A 274 7.85 -15.72 2.04
N ASP A 275 8.39 -16.00 0.86
CA ASP A 275 7.98 -15.39 -0.39
C ASP A 275 7.85 -16.45 -1.50
N ALA A 276 7.21 -16.12 -2.58
CA ALA A 276 7.16 -16.90 -3.83
C ALA A 276 6.85 -18.40 -3.58
N ASP A 277 7.76 -19.31 -3.98
CA ASP A 277 7.52 -20.77 -3.92
C ASP A 277 7.27 -21.28 -2.49
N ALA A 278 7.84 -20.66 -1.46
CA ALA A 278 7.58 -21.06 -0.07
C ALA A 278 6.10 -20.84 0.31
N LEU A 279 5.43 -19.81 -0.24
CA LEU A 279 4.02 -19.57 0.00
C LEU A 279 3.13 -20.67 -0.58
N HIS A 280 3.56 -21.27 -1.69
CA HIS A 280 2.87 -22.40 -2.30
C HIS A 280 3.07 -23.73 -1.54
N LEU A 281 4.14 -23.83 -0.78
CA LEU A 281 4.49 -25.05 0.00
C LEU A 281 3.98 -24.99 1.44
N LEU A 282 3.73 -23.78 1.98
CA LEU A 282 3.35 -23.58 3.38
C LEU A 282 2.05 -24.30 3.72
N ASP A 283 2.07 -25.17 4.72
CA ASP A 283 0.90 -25.84 5.27
C ASP A 283 0.45 -25.15 6.56
N PRO A 284 -0.87 -24.91 6.77
CA PRO A 284 -1.40 -24.31 7.98
C PRO A 284 -0.98 -24.98 9.28
N SER A 285 -0.82 -26.31 9.27
CA SER A 285 -0.41 -27.09 10.45
C SER A 285 1.05 -26.83 10.88
N GLN A 286 1.87 -26.29 9.97
CA GLN A 286 3.29 -26.01 10.20
C GLN A 286 3.54 -24.60 10.76
N VAL A 287 2.51 -23.74 10.81
CA VAL A 287 2.65 -22.37 11.32
C VAL A 287 2.77 -22.41 12.84
N ALA A 288 4.01 -22.47 13.31
CA ALA A 288 4.30 -22.41 14.75
C ALA A 288 4.15 -20.95 15.25
N ARG A 289 3.54 -20.79 16.41
CA ARG A 289 3.37 -19.46 17.05
C ARG A 289 4.61 -19.01 17.84
N SER A 290 5.67 -19.81 17.84
CA SER A 290 6.88 -19.57 18.65
C SER A 290 7.84 -18.55 18.03
N SER A 291 7.75 -18.31 16.73
CA SER A 291 8.61 -17.35 16.02
C SER A 291 7.81 -16.58 15.00
N PRO A 292 8.12 -15.29 14.80
CA PRO A 292 7.40 -14.48 13.84
C PRO A 292 7.63 -14.96 12.41
N ILE A 293 6.55 -15.14 11.66
CA ILE A 293 6.58 -15.48 10.24
C ILE A 293 5.90 -14.34 9.48
N ILE A 294 6.63 -13.79 8.51
CA ILE A 294 6.14 -12.78 7.60
C ILE A 294 5.97 -13.40 6.22
N VAL A 295 4.79 -13.30 5.65
CA VAL A 295 4.50 -13.74 4.28
C VAL A 295 4.33 -12.55 3.36
N THR A 296 4.83 -12.66 2.10
CA THR A 296 4.81 -11.55 1.16
C THR A 296 4.04 -11.88 -0.13
N PRO A 297 2.74 -12.25 -0.04
CA PRO A 297 1.98 -12.70 -1.20
C PRO A 297 1.64 -11.53 -2.16
N HIS A 298 1.72 -11.79 -3.48
CA HIS A 298 0.96 -11.05 -4.48
C HIS A 298 -0.48 -11.56 -4.52
N ASP A 299 -1.37 -10.95 -5.33
CA ASP A 299 -2.80 -11.26 -5.32
C ASP A 299 -3.11 -12.74 -5.53
N GLY A 300 -2.46 -13.39 -6.50
CA GLY A 300 -2.68 -14.82 -6.75
C GLY A 300 -2.17 -15.72 -5.61
N GLU A 301 -1.06 -15.35 -4.98
CA GLU A 301 -0.52 -16.04 -3.80
C GLU A 301 -1.40 -15.83 -2.56
N LEU A 302 -1.91 -14.61 -2.36
CA LEU A 302 -2.85 -14.31 -1.28
C LEU A 302 -4.13 -15.14 -1.41
N GLU A 303 -4.67 -15.23 -2.61
CA GLU A 303 -5.85 -16.05 -2.92
C GLU A 303 -5.59 -17.55 -2.62
N ALA A 304 -4.42 -18.04 -3.03
CA ALA A 304 -4.03 -19.43 -2.77
C ALA A 304 -3.85 -19.72 -1.27
N LEU A 305 -3.24 -18.79 -0.52
CA LEU A 305 -3.12 -18.89 0.93
C LEU A 305 -4.49 -18.87 1.60
N CYS A 306 -5.37 -17.92 1.22
CA CYS A 306 -6.71 -17.85 1.79
C CYS A 306 -7.49 -19.16 1.61
N ARG A 307 -7.43 -19.77 0.41
CA ARG A 307 -8.06 -21.09 0.19
C ARG A 307 -7.46 -22.17 1.09
N ARG A 308 -6.12 -22.21 1.22
CA ARG A 308 -5.43 -23.22 2.02
C ARG A 308 -5.70 -23.07 3.51
N PHE A 309 -5.77 -21.84 4.00
CA PHE A 309 -6.09 -21.53 5.40
C PHE A 309 -7.60 -21.47 5.68
N SER A 310 -8.45 -21.79 4.68
CA SER A 310 -9.91 -21.74 4.79
C SER A 310 -10.45 -20.38 5.27
N VAL A 311 -9.87 -19.30 4.73
CA VAL A 311 -10.20 -17.92 5.09
C VAL A 311 -11.04 -17.28 3.98
N ILE A 312 -12.05 -16.52 4.36
CA ILE A 312 -12.95 -15.78 3.45
C ILE A 312 -12.81 -14.29 3.73
N GLY A 313 -12.85 -13.47 2.68
CA GLY A 313 -12.86 -12.01 2.75
C GLY A 313 -13.21 -11.39 1.41
N GLU A 314 -13.90 -10.26 1.43
CA GLU A 314 -14.21 -9.48 0.23
C GLU A 314 -13.10 -8.45 -0.05
N GLY A 315 -12.39 -8.63 -1.17
CA GLY A 315 -11.26 -7.79 -1.55
C GLY A 315 -9.96 -8.15 -0.84
N ARG A 316 -8.88 -7.53 -1.31
CA ARG A 316 -7.50 -7.86 -0.89
C ARG A 316 -7.24 -7.61 0.60
N LEU A 317 -7.67 -6.46 1.10
CA LEU A 317 -7.44 -6.06 2.49
C LEU A 317 -8.17 -6.98 3.46
N ALA A 318 -9.46 -7.28 3.21
CA ALA A 318 -10.23 -8.18 4.06
C ALA A 318 -9.65 -9.60 4.07
N LYS A 319 -9.21 -10.12 2.91
CA LYS A 319 -8.51 -11.43 2.80
C LYS A 319 -7.23 -11.46 3.63
N ALA A 320 -6.38 -10.43 3.49
CA ALA A 320 -5.13 -10.36 4.25
C ALA A 320 -5.36 -10.22 5.75
N THR A 321 -6.36 -9.43 6.16
CA THR A 321 -6.74 -9.26 7.57
C THR A 321 -7.24 -10.57 8.17
N ALA A 322 -8.12 -11.27 7.45
CA ALA A 322 -8.65 -12.55 7.91
C ALA A 322 -7.54 -13.63 7.96
N LEU A 323 -6.63 -13.65 6.96
CA LEU A 323 -5.47 -14.55 6.97
C LEU A 323 -4.55 -14.27 8.16
N ALA A 324 -4.16 -13.01 8.38
CA ALA A 324 -3.30 -12.65 9.50
C ALA A 324 -3.92 -13.03 10.85
N GLY A 325 -5.19 -12.68 11.07
CA GLY A 325 -5.90 -12.95 12.32
C GLY A 325 -6.07 -14.44 12.63
N SER A 326 -6.34 -15.28 11.61
CA SER A 326 -6.56 -16.71 11.80
C SER A 326 -5.25 -17.51 11.94
N SER A 327 -4.22 -17.10 11.21
CA SER A 327 -2.96 -17.87 11.13
C SER A 327 -1.89 -17.41 12.11
N GLY A 328 -1.94 -16.17 12.59
CA GLY A 328 -0.84 -15.56 13.36
C GLY A 328 0.31 -15.03 12.48
N LEU A 329 0.17 -15.05 11.16
CA LEU A 329 1.15 -14.53 10.22
C LEU A 329 1.09 -12.99 10.13
N VAL A 330 2.23 -12.35 9.93
CA VAL A 330 2.24 -10.97 9.41
C VAL A 330 2.17 -11.03 7.89
N VAL A 331 1.21 -10.36 7.29
CA VAL A 331 0.96 -10.40 5.85
C VAL A 331 1.37 -9.07 5.22
N LEU A 332 2.39 -9.10 4.36
CA LEU A 332 2.73 -8.01 3.47
C LEU A 332 2.13 -8.33 2.08
N ALA A 333 0.94 -7.84 1.80
CA ALA A 333 0.27 -8.05 0.52
C ALA A 333 0.86 -7.13 -0.55
N LYS A 334 1.51 -7.71 -1.56
CA LYS A 334 2.13 -6.99 -2.69
C LYS A 334 1.09 -6.59 -3.73
N GLY A 335 1.20 -5.40 -4.29
CA GLY A 335 0.33 -4.92 -5.36
C GLY A 335 0.55 -3.43 -5.65
N PRO A 336 -0.28 -2.84 -6.52
CA PRO A 336 -0.23 -1.40 -6.79
C PRO A 336 -0.40 -0.54 -5.54
N ASP A 337 -1.07 -1.06 -4.55
CA ASP A 337 -1.36 -0.54 -3.23
C ASP A 337 -0.94 -1.57 -2.17
N SER A 338 0.35 -1.85 -2.07
CA SER A 338 0.86 -2.80 -1.07
C SER A 338 0.54 -2.35 0.36
N PHE A 339 0.25 -3.31 1.25
CA PHE A 339 -0.06 -3.04 2.64
C PHE A 339 0.42 -4.17 3.56
N VAL A 340 0.58 -3.85 4.83
CA VAL A 340 0.98 -4.78 5.89
C VAL A 340 -0.18 -4.96 6.86
N VAL A 341 -0.46 -6.19 7.22
CA VAL A 341 -1.47 -6.54 8.23
C VAL A 341 -0.84 -7.47 9.26
N THR A 342 -1.09 -7.17 10.53
CA THR A 342 -0.67 -8.00 11.67
C THR A 342 -1.81 -8.86 12.21
N PRO A 343 -1.53 -9.92 12.97
CA PRO A 343 -2.55 -10.79 13.56
C PRO A 343 -3.56 -10.05 14.46
N ASP A 344 -3.16 -8.95 15.07
CA ASP A 344 -4.03 -8.13 15.92
C ASP A 344 -4.87 -7.10 15.15
N GLY A 345 -4.82 -7.15 13.81
CA GLY A 345 -5.60 -6.30 12.92
C GLY A 345 -4.99 -4.91 12.67
N THR A 346 -3.75 -4.64 13.08
CA THR A 346 -3.06 -3.40 12.72
C THR A 346 -2.75 -3.40 11.21
N VAL A 347 -3.08 -2.30 10.53
CA VAL A 347 -2.90 -2.13 9.08
C VAL A 347 -2.01 -0.94 8.78
N ALA A 348 -1.05 -1.13 7.87
CA ALA A 348 -0.30 -0.02 7.29
C ALA A 348 -0.30 -0.11 5.75
N VAL A 349 -0.61 0.99 5.07
CA VAL A 349 -0.65 1.06 3.60
C VAL A 349 0.61 1.71 3.07
N GLY A 350 1.23 1.05 2.10
CA GLY A 350 2.47 1.49 1.47
C GLY A 350 2.37 2.83 0.74
N PRO A 351 3.49 3.52 0.54
CA PRO A 351 3.52 4.72 -0.28
C PRO A 351 3.20 4.39 -1.74
N PRO A 352 2.74 5.36 -2.53
CA PRO A 352 2.65 5.21 -3.97
C PRO A 352 4.00 4.79 -4.55
N ALA A 353 4.00 3.71 -5.33
CA ALA A 353 5.20 3.19 -5.96
C ALA A 353 5.14 3.34 -7.49
N SER A 354 6.29 3.26 -8.13
CA SER A 354 6.41 3.33 -9.59
C SER A 354 5.78 2.10 -10.25
N SER A 355 5.03 2.31 -11.33
CA SER A 355 4.54 1.20 -12.17
C SER A 355 5.67 0.37 -12.79
N TRP A 356 6.88 0.90 -12.90
CA TRP A 356 8.06 0.18 -13.35
C TRP A 356 8.52 -0.94 -12.41
N LEU A 357 7.94 -1.01 -11.18
CA LEU A 357 8.09 -2.18 -10.31
C LEU A 357 7.43 -3.46 -10.85
N SER A 358 6.62 -3.35 -11.90
CA SER A 358 6.07 -4.49 -12.64
C SER A 358 7.16 -5.16 -13.49
N VAL A 359 8.25 -5.58 -12.87
CA VAL A 359 9.39 -6.28 -13.47
C VAL A 359 9.70 -7.54 -12.66
N ALA A 360 10.10 -8.60 -13.35
CA ALA A 360 10.50 -9.86 -12.69
C ALA A 360 11.66 -9.62 -11.71
N GLY A 361 11.58 -10.18 -10.51
CA GLY A 361 12.59 -10.04 -9.47
C GLY A 361 12.38 -8.86 -8.50
N SER A 362 11.45 -7.93 -8.77
CA SER A 362 11.17 -6.81 -7.85
C SER A 362 10.66 -7.33 -6.48
N GLY A 363 9.90 -8.43 -6.48
CA GLY A 363 9.46 -9.11 -5.25
C GLY A 363 10.62 -9.71 -4.47
N ASP A 364 11.59 -10.35 -5.16
CA ASP A 364 12.79 -10.92 -4.53
C ASP A 364 13.62 -9.83 -3.85
N ALA A 365 13.75 -8.66 -4.50
CA ALA A 365 14.41 -7.50 -3.90
C ALA A 365 13.68 -7.02 -2.63
N LEU A 366 12.35 -6.91 -2.66
CA LEU A 366 11.54 -6.54 -1.49
C LEU A 366 11.72 -7.55 -0.35
N ALA A 367 11.68 -8.85 -0.64
CA ALA A 367 11.87 -9.91 0.34
C ALA A 367 13.27 -9.84 0.99
N GLY A 368 14.30 -9.54 0.19
CA GLY A 368 15.67 -9.31 0.69
C GLY A 368 15.76 -8.11 1.62
N ILE A 369 15.17 -6.96 1.26
CA ILE A 369 15.11 -5.78 2.11
C ILE A 369 14.41 -6.11 3.44
N LEU A 370 13.27 -6.77 3.37
CA LEU A 370 12.48 -7.16 4.54
C LEU A 370 13.30 -8.06 5.49
N ALA A 371 13.92 -9.10 4.95
CA ALA A 371 14.73 -10.02 5.74
C ALA A 371 15.91 -9.31 6.44
N ALA A 372 16.55 -8.37 5.75
CA ALA A 372 17.62 -7.57 6.34
C ALA A 372 17.12 -6.68 7.50
N ARG A 373 15.93 -6.10 7.39
CA ARG A 373 15.34 -5.28 8.47
C ARG A 373 14.96 -6.13 9.67
N VAL A 374 14.42 -7.33 9.45
CA VAL A 374 14.15 -8.31 10.52
C VAL A 374 15.46 -8.73 11.20
N ALA A 375 16.50 -9.06 10.41
CA ALA A 375 17.81 -9.44 10.94
C ALA A 375 18.46 -8.35 11.79
N ALA A 376 18.19 -7.08 11.47
CA ALA A 376 18.65 -5.90 12.22
C ALA A 376 17.87 -5.66 13.53
N GLY A 377 16.88 -6.49 13.87
CA GLY A 377 16.13 -6.43 15.13
C GLY A 377 14.84 -5.61 15.07
N SER A 378 14.40 -5.16 13.90
CA SER A 378 13.07 -4.54 13.76
C SER A 378 11.97 -5.55 14.04
N THR A 379 10.87 -5.12 14.66
CA THR A 379 9.67 -5.96 14.76
C THR A 379 9.15 -6.33 13.37
N PRO A 380 8.43 -7.43 13.20
CA PRO A 380 7.90 -7.86 11.90
C PRO A 380 7.10 -6.76 11.17
N PHE A 381 6.27 -6.03 11.90
CA PHE A 381 5.48 -4.94 11.35
C PHE A 381 6.34 -3.75 10.91
N GLU A 382 7.24 -3.29 11.75
CA GLU A 382 8.17 -2.20 11.42
C GLU A 382 9.08 -2.56 10.25
N ALA A 383 9.63 -3.79 10.26
CA ALA A 383 10.47 -4.29 9.17
C ALA A 383 9.72 -4.27 7.83
N ALA A 384 8.45 -4.71 7.81
CA ALA A 384 7.63 -4.72 6.63
C ALA A 384 7.29 -3.30 6.15
N CYS A 385 6.96 -2.38 7.06
CA CYS A 385 6.72 -0.98 6.73
C CYS A 385 7.96 -0.29 6.15
N VAL A 386 9.12 -0.49 6.78
CA VAL A 386 10.40 0.06 6.30
C VAL A 386 10.79 -0.54 4.96
N ALA A 387 10.59 -1.85 4.78
CA ALA A 387 10.89 -2.53 3.52
C ALA A 387 10.04 -1.99 2.37
N LEU A 388 8.73 -1.80 2.56
CA LEU A 388 7.86 -1.20 1.55
C LEU A 388 8.29 0.21 1.18
N TRP A 389 8.66 1.03 2.17
CA TRP A 389 9.12 2.38 1.90
C TRP A 389 10.45 2.39 1.13
N LEU A 390 11.44 1.60 1.57
CA LEU A 390 12.75 1.52 0.91
C LEU A 390 12.63 1.02 -0.53
N HIS A 391 11.79 0.03 -0.76
CA HIS A 391 11.54 -0.54 -2.08
C HIS A 391 10.89 0.48 -3.03
N ALA A 392 9.83 1.18 -2.56
CA ALA A 392 9.17 2.23 -3.34
C ALA A 392 10.11 3.41 -3.63
N GLU A 393 10.91 3.82 -2.64
CA GLU A 393 11.86 4.93 -2.79
C GLU A 393 13.03 4.55 -3.70
N ALA A 394 13.55 3.31 -3.62
CA ALA A 394 14.55 2.81 -4.54
C ALA A 394 14.05 2.85 -6.00
N ALA A 395 12.82 2.39 -6.24
CA ALA A 395 12.19 2.47 -7.55
C ALA A 395 12.00 3.92 -8.05
N ARG A 396 11.71 4.86 -7.14
CA ARG A 396 11.61 6.29 -7.48
C ARG A 396 12.96 6.90 -7.86
N LEU A 397 14.06 6.35 -7.33
CA LEU A 397 15.42 6.78 -7.64
C LEU A 397 15.96 6.18 -8.94
N CYS A 398 15.42 5.04 -9.37
CA CYS A 398 15.74 4.45 -10.66
C CYS A 398 15.19 5.30 -11.82
N ARG A 399 15.86 5.23 -12.97
CA ARG A 399 15.31 5.74 -14.23
C ARG A 399 14.25 4.77 -14.77
N PRO A 400 13.32 5.23 -15.63
CA PRO A 400 12.39 4.33 -16.32
C PRO A 400 13.11 3.15 -16.98
N ALA A 401 12.40 2.00 -17.06
CA ALA A 401 12.93 0.75 -17.62
C ALA A 401 14.12 0.13 -16.84
N PHE A 402 14.16 0.34 -15.53
CA PHE A 402 15.14 -0.33 -14.68
C PHE A 402 14.88 -1.83 -14.58
N THR A 403 15.95 -2.60 -14.37
CA THR A 403 15.90 -4.02 -14.02
C THR A 403 15.77 -4.22 -12.51
N ALA A 404 15.49 -5.43 -12.07
CA ALA A 404 15.47 -5.73 -10.64
C ALA A 404 16.87 -5.61 -9.99
N ASP A 405 17.93 -5.79 -10.75
CA ASP A 405 19.31 -5.54 -10.30
C ASP A 405 19.54 -4.05 -10.05
N ASP A 406 19.10 -3.16 -10.96
CA ASP A 406 19.17 -1.71 -10.77
C ASP A 406 18.38 -1.28 -9.53
N LEU A 407 17.21 -1.86 -9.33
CA LEU A 407 16.39 -1.63 -8.15
C LEU A 407 17.14 -2.02 -6.87
N ALA A 408 17.69 -3.23 -6.83
CA ALA A 408 18.45 -3.73 -5.67
C ALA A 408 19.68 -2.84 -5.40
N LEU A 409 20.39 -2.40 -6.45
CA LEU A 409 21.51 -1.47 -6.33
C LEU A 409 21.10 -0.09 -5.80
N SER A 410 19.89 0.37 -6.08
CA SER A 410 19.38 1.68 -5.65
C SER A 410 18.89 1.72 -4.20
N VAL A 411 18.77 0.57 -3.53
CA VAL A 411 18.27 0.46 -2.15
C VAL A 411 19.16 1.23 -1.16
N ASN A 412 20.47 1.25 -1.34
CA ASN A 412 21.38 1.99 -0.46
C ASN A 412 21.14 3.51 -0.53
N ALA A 413 20.80 4.06 -1.70
CA ALA A 413 20.45 5.46 -1.85
C ALA A 413 19.10 5.78 -1.17
N ALA A 414 18.13 4.86 -1.26
CA ALA A 414 16.88 4.97 -0.51
C ALA A 414 17.13 4.92 1.02
N LEU A 415 17.98 4.00 1.48
CA LEU A 415 18.37 3.89 2.89
C LEU A 415 19.03 5.18 3.38
N ALA A 416 19.96 5.75 2.61
CA ALA A 416 20.62 7.00 2.97
C ALA A 416 19.65 8.16 3.20
N ARG A 417 18.50 8.17 2.50
CA ARG A 417 17.44 9.17 2.73
C ARG A 417 16.67 8.94 4.04
N ALA A 418 16.63 7.71 4.51
CA ALA A 418 15.91 7.35 5.75
C ALA A 418 16.80 7.50 6.99
N VAL A 419 18.12 7.40 6.86
CA VAL A 419 19.08 7.53 7.97
C VAL A 419 19.30 9.01 8.29
N GLY A 420 19.17 9.37 9.58
CA GLY A 420 19.56 10.69 10.10
C GLY A 420 18.75 11.88 9.58
N GLY A 421 17.66 11.67 8.88
CA GLY A 421 16.76 12.75 8.44
C GLY A 421 15.89 13.24 9.61
N LYS A 422 16.21 14.43 10.18
CA LYS A 422 15.24 15.21 10.98
C LYS A 422 14.25 15.90 10.08
#